data_c634bf42e030c0be3a87435df63ba193
#
_entry.id   c634bf42e030c0be3a87435df63ba193
#
_cell.length_a   1.000
_cell.length_b   1.000
_cell.length_c   1.000
_cell.angle_alpha   90.00
_cell.angle_beta   90.00
_cell.angle_gamma   90.00
#
_symmetry.space_group_name_H-M   'P 1'
#
loop_
_entity.id
_entity.type
_entity.pdbx_description
1 polymer ?
#
loop_
_entity_poly.entity_id
_entity_poly.type
_entity_poly.pdbx_seq_one_letter_code
_entity_poly.pdbx_strand_id
1 'polypeptide(L)'
;IAEIGINHEGSLQVAKEMVDAAHRAGVEVVKHQTHIVADEMSGAAKKVIPGNADVSIYEIMERCALNEEEELELKNYVESKGMIFISTPFSRAAAERLKKFDIPAYKIGSGECNNYPLLEHIASFGKPVILSTGMNTIASIQKAVAVFDKHNIPVALLHTTNLYPTPIHLVRFGAMMEMHQAFP
;
A
#
# COMPACT_ATOMS: atom_id res chain seq x y z
N ILE A 1 1.95 3.13 -12.48
CA ILE A 1 1.09 3.24 -11.26
C ILE A 1 1.29 4.63 -10.67
N ALA A 2 0.23 5.42 -10.53
CA ALA A 2 0.25 6.68 -9.80
C ALA A 2 -0.17 6.43 -8.32
N GLU A 3 0.60 6.97 -7.39
CA GLU A 3 0.28 6.94 -5.97
C GLU A 3 -0.49 8.20 -5.58
N ILE A 4 -1.75 8.07 -5.20
CA ILE A 4 -2.49 9.14 -4.53
C ILE A 4 -2.37 9.03 -3.00
N GLY A 5 -2.20 7.78 -2.50
CA GLY A 5 -1.96 7.49 -1.09
C GLY A 5 -2.96 8.17 -0.17
N ILE A 6 -2.44 8.93 0.79
CA ILE A 6 -3.22 9.78 1.71
C ILE A 6 -3.07 11.29 1.40
N ASN A 7 -2.50 11.65 0.24
CA ASN A 7 -2.23 13.05 -0.09
C ASN A 7 -3.49 13.90 -0.33
N HIS A 8 -4.64 13.25 -0.41
CA HIS A 8 -5.95 13.89 -0.45
C HIS A 8 -6.42 14.41 0.94
N GLU A 9 -5.68 14.13 2.00
CA GLU A 9 -5.93 14.64 3.38
C GLU A 9 -7.36 14.40 3.88
N GLY A 10 -7.97 13.26 3.52
CA GLY A 10 -9.34 12.90 3.89
C GLY A 10 -10.43 13.52 3.00
N SER A 11 -10.07 14.25 1.96
CA SER A 11 -11.04 14.82 1.02
C SER A 11 -11.24 13.93 -0.22
N LEU A 12 -12.42 13.35 -0.37
CA LEU A 12 -12.79 12.61 -1.57
C LEU A 12 -12.72 13.47 -2.84
N GLN A 13 -13.09 14.76 -2.74
CA GLN A 13 -13.01 15.68 -3.88
C GLN A 13 -11.57 15.86 -4.35
N VAL A 14 -10.63 16.10 -3.43
CA VAL A 14 -9.20 16.21 -3.74
C VAL A 14 -8.66 14.89 -4.31
N ALA A 15 -9.07 13.74 -3.75
CA ALA A 15 -8.70 12.44 -4.30
C ALA A 15 -9.14 12.28 -5.77
N LYS A 16 -10.35 12.71 -6.12
CA LYS A 16 -10.84 12.71 -7.51
C LYS A 16 -10.06 13.64 -8.42
N GLU A 17 -9.66 14.82 -7.93
CA GLU A 17 -8.81 15.74 -8.69
C GLU A 17 -7.43 15.17 -8.99
N MET A 18 -6.86 14.42 -8.02
CA MET A 18 -5.61 13.66 -8.21
C MET A 18 -5.79 12.54 -9.24
N VAL A 19 -6.92 11.83 -9.23
CA VAL A 19 -7.28 10.82 -10.24
C VAL A 19 -7.38 11.45 -11.63
N ASP A 20 -8.00 12.62 -11.76
CA ASP A 20 -8.09 13.35 -13.03
C ASP A 20 -6.70 13.77 -13.54
N ALA A 21 -5.81 14.18 -12.65
CA ALA A 21 -4.44 14.52 -13.01
C ALA A 21 -3.68 13.27 -13.50
N ALA A 22 -3.82 12.13 -12.81
CA ALA A 22 -3.24 10.85 -13.23
C ALA A 22 -3.77 10.40 -14.59
N HIS A 23 -5.08 10.52 -14.82
CA HIS A 23 -5.71 10.20 -16.12
C HIS A 23 -5.14 11.06 -17.26
N ARG A 24 -5.04 12.38 -17.06
CA ARG A 24 -4.44 13.29 -18.05
C ARG A 24 -2.97 12.98 -18.36
N ALA A 25 -2.25 12.41 -17.38
CA ALA A 25 -0.87 11.98 -17.53
C ALA A 25 -0.72 10.60 -18.22
N GLY A 26 -1.83 9.96 -18.62
CA GLY A 26 -1.81 8.64 -19.29
C GLY A 26 -1.50 7.48 -18.35
N VAL A 27 -1.82 7.59 -17.06
CA VAL A 27 -1.61 6.53 -16.07
C VAL A 27 -2.65 5.43 -16.23
N GLU A 28 -2.21 4.18 -16.12
CA GLU A 28 -3.08 2.99 -16.25
C GLU A 28 -3.63 2.51 -14.89
N VAL A 29 -2.87 2.73 -13.80
CA VAL A 29 -3.19 2.22 -12.47
C VAL A 29 -3.09 3.33 -11.44
N VAL A 30 -4.14 3.53 -10.65
CA VAL A 30 -4.13 4.45 -9.48
C VAL A 30 -4.05 3.61 -8.21
N LYS A 31 -3.12 3.99 -7.31
CA LYS A 31 -2.95 3.33 -6.01
C LYS A 31 -3.34 4.26 -4.87
N HIS A 32 -4.20 3.74 -4.00
CA HIS A 32 -4.69 4.37 -2.76
C HIS A 32 -4.11 3.66 -1.53
N GLN A 33 -4.43 4.15 -0.35
CA GLN A 33 -4.12 3.52 0.95
C GLN A 33 -5.40 3.40 1.77
N THR A 34 -5.72 2.18 2.20
CA THR A 34 -6.92 1.88 2.98
C THR A 34 -6.54 1.79 4.45
N HIS A 35 -6.96 2.81 5.21
CA HIS A 35 -6.73 2.91 6.64
C HIS A 35 -8.01 2.67 7.44
N ILE A 36 -7.95 1.76 8.41
CA ILE A 36 -8.91 1.60 9.50
C ILE A 36 -8.10 1.73 10.78
N VAL A 37 -7.91 2.97 11.21
CA VAL A 37 -6.88 3.36 12.17
C VAL A 37 -6.98 2.63 13.51
N ALA A 38 -8.20 2.38 13.98
CA ALA A 38 -8.44 1.63 15.22
C ALA A 38 -7.98 0.15 15.13
N ASP A 39 -7.89 -0.42 13.91
CA ASP A 39 -7.49 -1.81 13.68
C ASP A 39 -6.00 -1.95 13.31
N GLU A 40 -5.39 -0.89 12.78
CA GLU A 40 -3.99 -0.91 12.34
C GLU A 40 -3.00 -0.37 13.38
N MET A 41 -3.44 0.51 14.29
CA MET A 41 -2.56 1.21 15.22
C MET A 41 -2.87 0.91 16.67
N SER A 42 -1.82 0.63 17.45
CA SER A 42 -1.94 0.52 18.89
C SER A 42 -2.18 1.89 19.56
N GLY A 43 -2.71 1.90 20.78
CA GLY A 43 -2.88 3.13 21.55
C GLY A 43 -1.57 3.90 21.80
N ALA A 44 -0.40 3.26 21.67
CA ALA A 44 0.89 3.93 21.76
C ALA A 44 1.13 4.91 20.60
N ALA A 45 0.57 4.66 19.41
CA ALA A 45 0.68 5.53 18.24
C ALA A 45 0.11 6.94 18.47
N LYS A 46 -0.84 7.09 19.42
CA LYS A 46 -1.37 8.39 19.85
C LYS A 46 -0.34 9.32 20.51
N LYS A 47 0.80 8.76 20.89
CA LYS A 47 1.91 9.50 21.53
C LYS A 47 3.13 9.68 20.61
N VAL A 48 3.09 9.08 19.42
CA VAL A 48 4.19 9.15 18.46
C VAL A 48 3.94 10.31 17.50
N ILE A 49 4.77 11.35 17.61
CA ILE A 49 4.75 12.51 16.71
C ILE A 49 5.87 12.31 15.69
N PRO A 50 5.59 12.18 14.38
CA PRO A 50 6.61 12.11 13.34
C PRO A 50 7.46 13.40 13.30
N GLY A 51 8.73 13.29 12.90
CA GLY A 51 9.64 14.43 12.87
C GLY A 51 9.28 15.56 11.89
N ASN A 52 8.30 15.32 11.03
CA ASN A 52 7.77 16.26 10.03
C ASN A 52 6.30 16.64 10.29
N ALA A 53 5.79 16.45 11.52
CA ALA A 53 4.41 16.75 11.88
C ALA A 53 4.31 17.34 13.30
N ASP A 54 3.20 18.03 13.57
CA ASP A 54 2.90 18.66 14.86
C ASP A 54 1.87 17.83 15.68
N VAL A 55 1.29 16.79 15.10
CA VAL A 55 0.30 15.91 15.72
C VAL A 55 0.73 14.45 15.62
N SER A 56 0.06 13.56 16.37
CA SER A 56 0.42 12.14 16.39
C SER A 56 0.18 11.45 15.04
N ILE A 57 0.94 10.40 14.77
CA ILE A 57 0.73 9.57 13.57
C ILE A 57 -0.69 8.98 13.53
N TYR A 58 -1.26 8.67 14.71
CA TYR A 58 -2.63 8.20 14.81
C TYR A 58 -3.63 9.23 14.30
N GLU A 59 -3.49 10.49 14.73
CA GLU A 59 -4.37 11.60 14.33
C GLU A 59 -4.20 11.94 12.84
N ILE A 60 -2.97 11.88 12.32
CA ILE A 60 -2.71 12.08 10.88
C ILE A 60 -3.48 11.04 10.05
N MET A 61 -3.36 9.77 10.40
CA MET A 61 -4.03 8.69 9.68
C MET A 61 -5.55 8.76 9.82
N GLU A 62 -6.06 9.07 11.03
CA GLU A 62 -7.49 9.21 11.26
C GLU A 62 -8.11 10.35 10.42
N ARG A 63 -7.40 11.47 10.31
CA ARG A 63 -7.83 12.62 9.48
C ARG A 63 -7.78 12.30 7.99
N CYS A 64 -6.79 11.51 7.55
CA CYS A 64 -6.59 11.20 6.14
C CYS A 64 -7.39 9.98 5.65
N ALA A 65 -7.94 9.17 6.54
CA ALA A 65 -8.71 7.98 6.16
C ALA A 65 -10.05 8.37 5.50
N LEU A 66 -10.32 7.77 4.34
CA LEU A 66 -11.67 7.78 3.77
C LEU A 66 -12.52 6.69 4.44
N ASN A 67 -13.81 6.93 4.62
CA ASN A 67 -14.74 5.90 5.03
C ASN A 67 -15.02 4.89 3.91
N GLU A 68 -15.76 3.81 4.19
CA GLU A 68 -15.98 2.72 3.24
C GLU A 68 -16.77 3.19 1.99
N GLU A 69 -17.73 4.08 2.16
CA GLU A 69 -18.55 4.60 1.07
C GLU A 69 -17.73 5.55 0.17
N GLU A 70 -16.96 6.44 0.76
CA GLU A 70 -16.08 7.37 0.02
C GLU A 70 -14.98 6.62 -0.74
N GLU A 71 -14.39 5.58 -0.15
CA GLU A 71 -13.36 4.78 -0.80
C GLU A 71 -13.93 3.96 -1.97
N LEU A 72 -15.13 3.41 -1.82
CA LEU A 72 -15.85 2.73 -2.90
C LEU A 72 -16.18 3.71 -4.04
N GLU A 73 -16.62 4.91 -3.71
CA GLU A 73 -16.88 5.97 -4.68
C GLU A 73 -15.61 6.37 -5.44
N LEU A 74 -14.48 6.51 -4.73
CA LEU A 74 -13.17 6.77 -5.34
C LEU A 74 -12.77 5.65 -6.31
N LYS A 75 -12.91 4.38 -5.92
CA LYS A 75 -12.67 3.22 -6.80
C LYS A 75 -13.50 3.31 -8.06
N ASN A 76 -14.81 3.50 -7.91
CA ASN A 76 -15.73 3.60 -9.06
C ASN A 76 -15.37 4.78 -9.96
N TYR A 77 -14.90 5.89 -9.39
CA TYR A 77 -14.44 7.05 -10.15
C TYR A 77 -13.19 6.74 -10.98
N VAL A 78 -12.20 6.05 -10.41
CA VAL A 78 -11.00 5.59 -11.12
C VAL A 78 -11.39 4.68 -12.30
N GLU A 79 -12.26 3.71 -12.06
CA GLU A 79 -12.70 2.76 -13.07
C GLU A 79 -13.55 3.42 -14.18
N SER A 80 -14.33 4.45 -13.85
CA SER A 80 -15.09 5.24 -14.83
C SER A 80 -14.20 5.99 -15.83
N LYS A 81 -12.93 6.23 -15.48
CA LYS A 81 -11.90 6.81 -16.35
C LYS A 81 -11.13 5.77 -17.18
N GLY A 82 -11.50 4.49 -17.08
CA GLY A 82 -10.82 3.39 -17.76
C GLY A 82 -9.48 2.99 -17.10
N MET A 83 -9.21 3.43 -15.88
CA MET A 83 -8.02 3.07 -15.10
C MET A 83 -8.32 1.95 -14.11
N ILE A 84 -7.28 1.31 -13.63
CA ILE A 84 -7.35 0.24 -12.63
C ILE A 84 -7.14 0.85 -11.24
N PHE A 85 -8.01 0.50 -10.29
CA PHE A 85 -7.85 0.85 -8.88
C PHE A 85 -7.18 -0.29 -8.12
N ILE A 86 -6.12 0.02 -7.36
CA ILE A 86 -5.55 -0.86 -6.35
C ILE A 86 -5.35 -0.08 -5.05
N SER A 87 -5.25 -0.77 -3.93
CA SER A 87 -4.99 -0.12 -2.64
C SER A 87 -4.08 -0.95 -1.75
N THR A 88 -3.46 -0.28 -0.78
CA THR A 88 -2.64 -0.89 0.27
C THR A 88 -3.46 -0.98 1.55
N PRO A 89 -3.87 -2.18 2.00
CA PRO A 89 -4.47 -2.35 3.32
C PRO A 89 -3.38 -2.39 4.40
N PHE A 90 -3.59 -1.71 5.52
CA PHE A 90 -2.68 -1.72 6.67
C PHE A 90 -3.19 -2.59 7.84
N SER A 91 -4.35 -3.25 7.65
CA SER A 91 -4.93 -4.15 8.64
C SER A 91 -5.77 -5.23 7.97
N ARG A 92 -6.19 -6.24 8.75
CA ARG A 92 -7.13 -7.26 8.25
C ARG A 92 -8.48 -6.65 7.89
N ALA A 93 -9.00 -5.72 8.70
CA ALA A 93 -10.25 -5.06 8.41
C ALA A 93 -10.17 -4.25 7.11
N ALA A 94 -9.05 -3.56 6.85
CA ALA A 94 -8.80 -2.88 5.60
C ALA A 94 -8.73 -3.86 4.40
N ALA A 95 -8.08 -5.01 4.57
CA ALA A 95 -8.02 -6.05 3.54
C ALA A 95 -9.40 -6.63 3.22
N GLU A 96 -10.25 -6.87 4.23
CA GLU A 96 -11.63 -7.33 4.03
C GLU A 96 -12.51 -6.27 3.35
N ARG A 97 -12.33 -4.98 3.64
CA ARG A 97 -13.00 -3.90 2.91
C ARG A 97 -12.65 -3.96 1.42
N LEU A 98 -11.37 -4.05 1.09
CA LEU A 98 -10.92 -4.14 -0.31
C LEU A 98 -11.37 -5.44 -1.01
N LYS A 99 -11.52 -6.53 -0.26
CA LYS A 99 -12.10 -7.77 -0.79
C LYS A 99 -13.56 -7.59 -1.23
N LYS A 100 -14.37 -6.86 -0.43
CA LYS A 100 -15.75 -6.51 -0.82
C LYS A 100 -15.78 -5.66 -2.10
N PHE A 101 -14.78 -4.82 -2.30
CA PHE A 101 -14.66 -3.98 -3.49
C PHE A 101 -14.19 -4.76 -4.74
N ASP A 102 -13.78 -6.00 -4.57
CA ASP A 102 -13.25 -6.87 -5.63
C ASP A 102 -12.11 -6.24 -6.45
N ILE A 103 -11.13 -5.66 -5.75
CA ILE A 103 -9.96 -5.07 -6.42
C ILE A 103 -9.12 -6.15 -7.13
N PRO A 104 -8.49 -5.83 -8.29
CA PRO A 104 -7.79 -6.83 -9.09
C PRO A 104 -6.45 -7.28 -8.51
N ALA A 105 -5.83 -6.50 -7.64
CA ALA A 105 -4.55 -6.80 -6.99
C ALA A 105 -4.40 -6.03 -5.69
N TYR A 106 -3.62 -6.58 -4.75
CA TYR A 106 -3.30 -5.95 -3.47
C TYR A 106 -1.90 -5.35 -3.50
N LYS A 107 -1.74 -4.15 -2.95
CA LYS A 107 -0.42 -3.60 -2.65
C LYS A 107 -0.09 -3.82 -1.19
N ILE A 108 1.13 -4.24 -0.89
CA ILE A 108 1.61 -4.40 0.47
C ILE A 108 2.83 -3.49 0.67
N GLY A 109 2.76 -2.66 1.71
CA GLY A 109 3.83 -1.74 2.09
C GLY A 109 5.06 -2.45 2.65
N SER A 110 6.22 -1.79 2.63
CA SER A 110 7.46 -2.36 3.17
C SER A 110 7.37 -2.67 4.67
N GLY A 111 6.62 -1.89 5.43
CA GLY A 111 6.39 -2.11 6.86
C GLY A 111 5.64 -3.41 7.14
N GLU A 112 4.79 -3.84 6.21
CA GLU A 112 3.98 -5.05 6.32
C GLU A 112 4.63 -6.29 5.68
N CYS A 113 5.81 -6.17 5.07
CA CYS A 113 6.48 -7.28 4.40
C CYS A 113 6.76 -8.48 5.33
N ASN A 114 6.96 -8.24 6.61
CA ASN A 114 7.17 -9.27 7.64
C ASN A 114 5.95 -9.49 8.55
N ASN A 115 4.81 -8.89 8.25
CA ASN A 115 3.53 -9.15 8.92
C ASN A 115 2.88 -10.42 8.33
N TYR A 116 3.50 -11.57 8.56
CA TYR A 116 3.06 -12.84 7.96
C TYR A 116 1.58 -13.16 8.21
N PRO A 117 0.96 -12.86 9.38
CA PRO A 117 -0.47 -13.06 9.56
C PRO A 117 -1.34 -12.24 8.60
N LEU A 118 -0.94 -11.01 8.25
CA LEU A 118 -1.64 -10.19 7.25
C LEU A 118 -1.39 -10.73 5.84
N LEU A 119 -0.15 -11.16 5.54
CA LEU A 119 0.19 -11.75 4.23
C LEU A 119 -0.62 -13.03 3.96
N GLU A 120 -0.70 -13.95 4.94
CA GLU A 120 -1.52 -15.17 4.84
C GLU A 120 -3.01 -14.82 4.61
N HIS A 121 -3.51 -13.80 5.30
CA HIS A 121 -4.89 -13.36 5.15
C HIS A 121 -5.17 -12.83 3.74
N ILE A 122 -4.31 -11.94 3.21
CA ILE A 122 -4.43 -11.40 1.85
C ILE A 122 -4.26 -12.51 0.79
N ALA A 123 -3.29 -13.41 0.98
CA ALA A 123 -3.06 -14.54 0.07
C ALA A 123 -4.30 -15.43 -0.07
N SER A 124 -5.09 -15.60 1.02
CA SER A 124 -6.33 -16.38 0.97
C SER A 124 -7.41 -15.82 0.04
N PHE A 125 -7.27 -14.56 -0.41
CA PHE A 125 -8.22 -13.94 -1.35
C PHE A 125 -7.98 -14.34 -2.82
N GLY A 126 -6.85 -14.96 -3.13
CA GLY A 126 -6.57 -15.46 -4.47
C GLY A 126 -6.26 -14.38 -5.52
N LYS A 127 -5.85 -13.18 -5.10
CA LYS A 127 -5.53 -12.06 -6.01
C LYS A 127 -4.02 -11.81 -6.06
N PRO A 128 -3.48 -11.33 -7.20
CA PRO A 128 -2.08 -10.92 -7.31
C PRO A 128 -1.66 -9.88 -6.27
N VAL A 129 -0.38 -9.90 -5.90
CA VAL A 129 0.19 -8.99 -4.90
C VAL A 129 1.39 -8.23 -5.46
N ILE A 130 1.49 -6.94 -5.13
CA ILE A 130 2.67 -6.11 -5.33
C ILE A 130 3.25 -5.81 -3.96
N LEU A 131 4.42 -6.37 -3.63
CA LEU A 131 5.06 -6.29 -2.33
C LEU A 131 6.27 -5.35 -2.36
N SER A 132 6.26 -4.29 -1.56
CA SER A 132 7.44 -3.46 -1.31
C SER A 132 8.34 -4.09 -0.25
N THR A 133 9.66 -4.01 -0.47
CA THR A 133 10.65 -4.74 0.32
C THR A 133 11.63 -3.86 1.11
N GLY A 134 11.42 -2.56 1.17
CA GLY A 134 12.26 -1.65 1.96
C GLY A 134 12.33 -2.07 3.43
N MET A 135 13.46 -1.80 4.09
CA MET A 135 13.76 -2.21 5.48
C MET A 135 13.83 -3.72 5.72
N ASN A 136 13.75 -4.54 4.67
CA ASN A 136 13.73 -5.99 4.78
C ASN A 136 15.02 -6.61 4.21
N THR A 137 15.42 -7.76 4.77
CA THR A 137 16.52 -8.57 4.26
C THR A 137 15.99 -9.59 3.25
N ILE A 138 16.86 -10.13 2.41
CA ILE A 138 16.51 -11.26 1.51
C ILE A 138 15.85 -12.40 2.28
N ALA A 139 16.34 -12.72 3.49
CA ALA A 139 15.76 -13.79 4.31
C ALA A 139 14.33 -13.50 4.80
N SER A 140 14.00 -12.25 5.12
CA SER A 140 12.61 -11.88 5.48
C SER A 140 11.70 -11.84 4.26
N ILE A 141 12.20 -11.39 3.10
CA ILE A 141 11.46 -11.39 1.84
C ILE A 141 11.16 -12.83 1.39
N GLN A 142 12.13 -13.77 1.52
CA GLN A 142 11.90 -15.19 1.23
C GLN A 142 10.74 -15.78 2.01
N LYS A 143 10.62 -15.43 3.30
CA LYS A 143 9.48 -15.89 4.11
C LYS A 143 8.16 -15.29 3.63
N ALA A 144 8.15 -14.02 3.23
CA ALA A 144 6.97 -13.37 2.68
C ALA A 144 6.55 -14.01 1.34
N VAL A 145 7.49 -14.23 0.43
CA VAL A 145 7.25 -14.89 -0.87
C VAL A 145 6.73 -16.30 -0.65
N ALA A 146 7.31 -17.07 0.28
CA ALA A 146 6.86 -18.43 0.58
C ALA A 146 5.39 -18.51 1.05
N VAL A 147 4.86 -17.44 1.68
CA VAL A 147 3.43 -17.36 2.00
C VAL A 147 2.60 -17.32 0.72
N PHE A 148 2.98 -16.50 -0.24
CA PHE A 148 2.24 -16.36 -1.50
C PHE A 148 2.40 -17.60 -2.40
N ASP A 149 3.59 -18.19 -2.44
CA ASP A 149 3.85 -19.44 -3.18
C ASP A 149 2.96 -20.59 -2.68
N LYS A 150 2.80 -20.73 -1.37
CA LYS A 150 1.90 -21.71 -0.74
C LYS A 150 0.45 -21.58 -1.22
N HIS A 151 0.02 -20.36 -1.54
CA HIS A 151 -1.32 -20.06 -2.04
C HIS A 151 -1.39 -19.95 -3.57
N ASN A 152 -0.28 -20.19 -4.29
CA ASN A 152 -0.15 -19.99 -5.75
C ASN A 152 -0.51 -18.56 -6.20
N ILE A 153 -0.11 -17.55 -5.43
CA ILE A 153 -0.38 -16.14 -5.72
C ILE A 153 0.81 -15.52 -6.47
N PRO A 154 0.58 -14.92 -7.65
CA PRO A 154 1.61 -14.15 -8.33
C PRO A 154 2.03 -12.93 -7.50
N VAL A 155 3.36 -12.74 -7.35
CA VAL A 155 3.94 -11.63 -6.58
C VAL A 155 4.89 -10.83 -7.44
N ALA A 156 4.74 -9.51 -7.45
CA ALA A 156 5.73 -8.58 -7.98
C ALA A 156 6.46 -7.90 -6.80
N LEU A 157 7.78 -8.00 -6.77
CA LEU A 157 8.60 -7.37 -5.73
C LEU A 157 9.07 -5.98 -6.16
N LEU A 158 8.97 -5.00 -5.26
CA LEU A 158 9.48 -3.65 -5.47
C LEU A 158 10.67 -3.39 -4.54
N HIS A 159 11.84 -3.07 -5.12
CA HIS A 159 12.93 -2.50 -4.35
C HIS A 159 12.57 -1.07 -3.94
N THR A 160 12.58 -0.79 -2.65
CA THR A 160 12.24 0.52 -2.08
C THR A 160 13.22 0.92 -0.98
N THR A 161 13.40 2.24 -0.79
CA THR A 161 14.13 2.81 0.33
C THR A 161 13.17 3.65 1.17
N ASN A 162 12.99 3.27 2.44
CA ASN A 162 11.99 3.90 3.32
C ASN A 162 12.54 5.15 4.03
N LEU A 163 12.99 6.11 3.24
CA LEU A 163 13.43 7.41 3.69
C LEU A 163 12.91 8.48 2.72
N TYR A 164 12.22 9.48 3.22
CA TYR A 164 11.52 10.50 2.42
C TYR A 164 11.95 11.91 2.80
N PRO A 165 12.62 12.67 1.90
CA PRO A 165 13.17 12.23 0.62
C PRO A 165 14.39 11.32 0.79
N THR A 166 14.59 10.37 -0.15
CA THR A 166 15.75 9.48 -0.13
C THR A 166 17.00 10.19 -0.68
N PRO A 167 18.10 10.28 0.09
CA PRO A 167 19.39 10.71 -0.44
C PRO A 167 19.89 9.75 -1.52
N ILE A 168 20.47 10.27 -2.60
CA ILE A 168 20.88 9.49 -3.79
C ILE A 168 21.78 8.30 -3.43
N HIS A 169 22.72 8.48 -2.50
CA HIS A 169 23.66 7.43 -2.08
C HIS A 169 22.99 6.25 -1.33
N LEU A 170 21.71 6.40 -0.90
CA LEU A 170 20.94 5.34 -0.23
C LEU A 170 20.00 4.60 -1.19
N VAL A 171 19.90 4.97 -2.46
CA VAL A 171 18.99 4.33 -3.44
C VAL A 171 19.37 2.88 -3.73
N ARG A 172 20.65 2.50 -3.71
CA ARG A 172 21.14 1.11 -3.74
C ARG A 172 20.59 0.25 -4.90
N PHE A 173 20.76 0.67 -6.14
CA PHE A 173 20.37 -0.14 -7.30
C PHE A 173 21.00 -1.53 -7.34
N GLY A 174 22.19 -1.72 -6.75
CA GLY A 174 22.80 -3.05 -6.60
C GLY A 174 21.92 -4.02 -5.81
N ALA A 175 21.24 -3.55 -4.74
CA ALA A 175 20.32 -4.39 -3.98
C ALA A 175 19.08 -4.81 -4.78
N MET A 176 18.64 -4.02 -5.76
CA MET A 176 17.59 -4.42 -6.70
C MET A 176 18.04 -5.61 -7.56
N MET A 177 19.30 -5.59 -8.02
CA MET A 177 19.88 -6.72 -8.78
C MET A 177 20.03 -7.98 -7.91
N GLU A 178 20.49 -7.83 -6.65
CA GLU A 178 20.54 -8.95 -5.69
C GLU A 178 19.15 -9.56 -5.47
N MET A 179 18.13 -8.72 -5.33
CA MET A 179 16.74 -9.18 -5.19
C MET A 179 16.26 -9.93 -6.44
N HIS A 180 16.56 -9.41 -7.64
CA HIS A 180 16.20 -10.08 -8.90
C HIS A 180 16.89 -11.45 -9.05
N GLN A 181 18.14 -11.60 -8.58
CA GLN A 181 18.84 -12.90 -8.56
C GLN A 181 18.24 -13.88 -7.53
N ALA A 182 17.76 -13.36 -6.39
CA ALA A 182 17.18 -14.21 -5.35
C ALA A 182 15.73 -14.64 -5.65
N PHE A 183 15.02 -13.86 -6.48
CA PHE A 183 13.61 -14.08 -6.86
C PHE A 183 13.45 -13.84 -8.37
N PRO A 184 13.83 -14.81 -9.23
CA PRO A 184 13.80 -14.69 -10.69
C PRO A 184 12.39 -14.62 -11.27
#